data_0bcb0f2387d4325f1843d1fc4a17063e
#
_entry.id   0bcb0f2387d4325f1843d1fc4a17063e
#
_cell.length_a   1.000
_cell.length_b   1.000
_cell.length_c   1.000
_cell.angle_alpha   90.00
_cell.angle_beta   90.00
_cell.angle_gamma   90.00
#
_symmetry.space_group_name_H-M   'P 1'
#
loop_
_entity.id
_entity.type
_entity.pdbx_description
1 polymer ?
#
loop_
_entity_poly.entity_id
_entity_poly.type
_entity_poly.pdbx_seq_one_letter_code
_entity_poly.pdbx_strand_id
1 'polypeptide(L)'
;LNQLSLIIVGADYPNKDKSNRRFEILLCKPGEEVHLVPEPKNPADPQAVAVFSARGVQIGYVRGEQAQLIRSYLSRGRVTAAVFQDRHQAGAVIRLGLDGEMPVLPELPPQSDPEDDSGFYPDYIPPDE
;
A
#
# COMPACT_ATOMS: atom_id res chain seq x y z
N LEU A 1 14.58 -3.85 -12.89
CA LEU A 1 14.10 -2.81 -11.99
C LEU A 1 14.04 -3.35 -10.57
N ASN A 2 14.47 -2.53 -9.64
CA ASN A 2 14.49 -2.92 -8.24
C ASN A 2 13.37 -2.21 -7.47
N GLN A 3 12.21 -2.15 -8.07
CA GLN A 3 11.03 -1.59 -7.44
C GLN A 3 9.82 -2.44 -7.76
N LEU A 4 8.87 -2.50 -6.83
CA LEU A 4 7.61 -3.20 -7.10
C LEU A 4 6.50 -2.60 -6.27
N SER A 5 5.29 -2.71 -6.80
CA SER A 5 4.08 -2.28 -6.10
C SER A 5 3.37 -3.51 -5.55
N LEU A 6 2.81 -3.36 -4.35
CA LEU A 6 2.12 -4.43 -3.64
C LEU A 6 0.73 -3.99 -3.26
N ILE A 7 -0.22 -4.92 -3.32
CA ILE A 7 -1.57 -4.68 -2.83
C ILE A 7 -1.61 -5.08 -1.36
N ILE A 8 -2.16 -4.18 -0.54
CA ILE A 8 -2.32 -4.39 0.89
C ILE A 8 -3.79 -4.67 1.14
N VAL A 9 -4.07 -5.77 1.84
CA VAL A 9 -5.43 -6.27 2.05
C VAL A 9 -5.79 -6.23 3.52
N GLY A 10 -7.06 -6.52 3.82
CA GLY A 10 -7.51 -6.62 5.21
C GLY A 10 -7.92 -5.30 5.82
N ALA A 11 -8.21 -4.30 4.97
CA ALA A 11 -8.56 -2.96 5.46
C ALA A 11 -9.87 -2.94 6.26
N ASP A 12 -10.71 -3.94 6.11
CA ASP A 12 -12.00 -3.97 6.81
C ASP A 12 -11.93 -4.61 8.18
N TYR A 13 -10.78 -5.16 8.56
CA TYR A 13 -10.60 -5.75 9.89
C TYR A 13 -10.11 -4.68 10.87
N PRO A 14 -10.62 -4.70 12.12
CA PRO A 14 -10.20 -3.71 13.11
C PRO A 14 -8.79 -4.00 13.62
N ASN A 15 -8.10 -2.96 14.04
CA ASN A 15 -6.84 -3.11 14.76
C ASN A 15 -7.11 -3.40 16.22
N LYS A 16 -6.14 -4.01 16.90
CA LYS A 16 -6.28 -4.35 18.32
C LYS A 16 -6.50 -3.11 19.17
N ASP A 17 -5.90 -1.99 18.80
CA ASP A 17 -6.05 -0.75 19.55
C ASP A 17 -7.30 0.02 19.14
N LYS A 18 -8.16 -0.61 18.33
CA LYS A 18 -9.44 -0.06 17.87
C LYS A 18 -9.29 1.05 16.84
N SER A 19 -8.09 1.35 16.38
CA SER A 19 -7.93 2.25 15.25
C SER A 19 -8.48 1.58 13.99
N ASN A 20 -8.90 2.40 13.04
CA ASN A 20 -9.59 1.94 11.83
C ASN A 20 -8.66 2.00 10.65
N ARG A 21 -8.45 0.84 10.01
CA ARG A 21 -7.50 0.75 8.90
C ARG A 21 -7.92 1.59 7.69
N ARG A 22 -9.20 1.55 7.34
CA ARG A 22 -9.67 2.33 6.18
C ARG A 22 -9.58 3.82 6.43
N PHE A 23 -9.88 4.24 7.66
CA PHE A 23 -9.76 5.66 7.99
C PHE A 23 -8.30 6.10 7.88
N GLU A 24 -7.38 5.28 8.39
CA GLU A 24 -5.96 5.61 8.30
C GLU A 24 -5.49 5.67 6.84
N ILE A 25 -5.98 4.77 5.99
CA ILE A 25 -5.65 4.78 4.57
C ILE A 25 -6.09 6.09 3.92
N LEU A 26 -7.25 6.62 4.33
CA LEU A 26 -7.70 7.90 3.82
C LEU A 26 -6.78 9.05 4.19
N LEU A 27 -6.07 8.93 5.32
CA LEU A 27 -5.12 9.94 5.76
C LEU A 27 -3.77 9.81 5.09
N CYS A 28 -3.46 8.67 4.53
CA CYS A 28 -2.17 8.44 3.88
C CYS A 28 -2.08 9.23 2.59
N LYS A 29 -0.89 9.75 2.32
CA LYS A 29 -0.61 10.49 1.10
C LYS A 29 0.43 9.75 0.28
N PRO A 30 0.32 9.78 -1.05
CA PRO A 30 1.35 9.16 -1.91
C PRO A 30 2.73 9.67 -1.54
N GLY A 31 3.67 8.75 -1.40
CA GLY A 31 5.04 9.06 -1.02
C GLY A 31 5.32 9.00 0.47
N GLU A 32 4.30 8.95 1.32
CA GLU A 32 4.54 8.79 2.75
C GLU A 32 5.14 7.43 3.04
N GLU A 33 6.10 7.40 3.95
CA GLU A 33 6.75 6.16 4.33
C GLU A 33 5.76 5.21 5.00
N VAL A 34 5.88 3.92 4.67
CA VAL A 34 5.16 2.87 5.37
C VAL A 34 6.17 1.86 5.88
N HIS A 35 5.76 1.07 6.87
CA HIS A 35 6.65 0.12 7.52
C HIS A 35 6.07 -1.28 7.40
N LEU A 36 6.92 -2.23 7.02
CA LEU A 36 6.53 -3.63 6.89
C LEU A 36 7.10 -4.40 8.07
N VAL A 37 6.24 -5.11 8.78
CA VAL A 37 6.62 -5.83 9.99
C VAL A 37 6.18 -7.29 9.87
N PRO A 38 7.14 -8.23 9.73
CA PRO A 38 6.78 -9.66 9.70
C PRO A 38 6.16 -10.11 11.02
N GLU A 39 5.22 -11.01 10.92
CA GLU A 39 4.54 -11.57 12.09
C GLU A 39 4.69 -13.09 12.12
N PRO A 40 5.87 -13.61 12.43
CA PRO A 40 6.10 -15.06 12.39
C PRO A 40 5.25 -15.84 13.39
N LYS A 41 4.71 -15.17 14.41
CA LYS A 41 3.85 -15.80 15.40
C LYS A 41 2.37 -15.58 15.14
N ASN A 42 2.02 -15.06 13.97
CA ASN A 42 0.63 -14.87 13.61
C ASN A 42 -0.06 -16.23 13.52
N PRO A 43 -1.12 -16.48 14.33
CA PRO A 43 -1.72 -17.82 14.36
C PRO A 43 -2.44 -18.18 13.06
N ALA A 44 -2.88 -17.21 12.30
CA ALA A 44 -3.56 -17.47 11.04
C ALA A 44 -2.58 -17.71 9.89
N ASP A 45 -1.42 -17.04 9.93
CA ASP A 45 -0.45 -17.11 8.83
C ASP A 45 0.93 -16.72 9.33
N PRO A 46 1.84 -17.68 9.54
CA PRO A 46 3.20 -17.34 9.98
C PRO A 46 4.01 -16.57 8.93
N GLN A 47 3.54 -16.50 7.69
CA GLN A 47 4.19 -15.72 6.64
C GLN A 47 3.67 -14.27 6.58
N ALA A 48 2.72 -13.90 7.42
CA ALA A 48 2.08 -12.59 7.35
C ALA A 48 3.07 -11.45 7.53
N VAL A 49 2.88 -10.40 6.77
CA VAL A 49 3.66 -9.16 6.89
C VAL A 49 2.67 -8.02 7.08
N ALA A 50 2.68 -7.44 8.27
CA ALA A 50 1.80 -6.30 8.58
C ALA A 50 2.39 -5.03 7.99
N VAL A 51 1.51 -4.09 7.61
CA VAL A 51 1.91 -2.82 7.05
C VAL A 51 1.34 -1.70 7.90
N PHE A 52 2.22 -0.77 8.29
CA PHE A 52 1.86 0.36 9.14
C PHE A 52 2.10 1.66 8.41
N SER A 53 1.23 2.63 8.64
CA SER A 53 1.39 3.97 8.09
C SER A 53 2.55 4.71 8.76
N ALA A 54 2.90 5.88 8.20
CA ALA A 54 3.92 6.74 8.79
C ALA A 54 3.57 7.15 10.22
N ARG A 55 2.28 7.16 10.56
CA ARG A 55 1.82 7.50 11.90
C ARG A 55 1.79 6.30 12.85
N GLY A 56 2.23 5.12 12.37
CA GLY A 56 2.30 3.93 13.20
C GLY A 56 0.98 3.18 13.35
N VAL A 57 0.02 3.45 12.49
CA VAL A 57 -1.27 2.77 12.52
C VAL A 57 -1.28 1.69 11.45
N GLN A 58 -1.66 0.48 11.85
CA GLN A 58 -1.71 -0.62 10.89
C GLN A 58 -2.80 -0.37 9.85
N ILE A 59 -2.44 -0.53 8.57
CA ILE A 59 -3.39 -0.35 7.47
C ILE A 59 -3.77 -1.68 6.81
N GLY A 60 -3.08 -2.76 7.13
CA GLY A 60 -3.43 -4.08 6.60
C GLY A 60 -2.25 -5.01 6.56
N TYR A 61 -2.29 -5.93 5.62
CA TYR A 61 -1.26 -6.95 5.42
C TYR A 61 -0.88 -7.04 3.95
N VAL A 62 0.36 -7.40 3.69
CA VAL A 62 0.76 -7.76 2.33
C VAL A 62 -0.09 -8.95 1.89
N ARG A 63 -0.56 -8.90 0.65
CA ARG A 63 -1.39 -9.95 0.07
C ARG A 63 -0.69 -11.30 0.21
N GLY A 64 -1.46 -12.34 0.58
CA GLY A 64 -0.90 -13.64 0.94
C GLY A 64 0.02 -14.24 -0.11
N GLU A 65 -0.33 -14.07 -1.40
CA GLU A 65 0.48 -14.62 -2.49
C GLU A 65 1.88 -14.02 -2.56
N GLN A 66 2.06 -12.83 -2.00
CA GLN A 66 3.34 -12.11 -2.06
C GLN A 66 4.07 -12.10 -0.72
N ALA A 67 3.40 -12.52 0.35
CA ALA A 67 3.95 -12.37 1.69
C ALA A 67 5.27 -13.10 1.88
N GLN A 68 5.37 -14.33 1.37
CA GLN A 68 6.59 -15.12 1.54
C GLN A 68 7.78 -14.47 0.84
N LEU A 69 7.56 -13.98 -0.38
CA LEU A 69 8.61 -13.30 -1.13
C LEU A 69 9.07 -12.04 -0.40
N ILE A 70 8.13 -11.25 0.11
CA ILE A 70 8.45 -10.01 0.79
C ILE A 70 9.20 -10.30 2.10
N ARG A 71 8.79 -11.35 2.83
CA ARG A 71 9.54 -11.74 4.01
C ARG A 71 10.97 -12.10 3.69
N SER A 72 11.18 -12.80 2.58
CA SER A 72 12.52 -13.14 2.14
C SER A 72 13.35 -11.88 1.87
N TYR A 73 12.76 -10.91 1.18
CA TYR A 73 13.46 -9.65 0.92
C TYR A 73 13.79 -8.91 2.21
N LEU A 74 12.85 -8.87 3.15
CA LEU A 74 13.08 -8.21 4.44
C LEU A 74 14.20 -8.89 5.22
N SER A 75 14.19 -10.24 5.28
CA SER A 75 15.18 -10.96 6.07
C SER A 75 16.58 -10.86 5.45
N ARG A 76 16.67 -10.63 4.16
CA ARG A 76 17.95 -10.45 3.47
C ARG A 76 18.42 -9.00 3.45
N GLY A 77 17.64 -8.10 4.06
CA GLY A 77 18.00 -6.69 4.07
C GLY A 77 17.91 -6.01 2.72
N ARG A 78 17.11 -6.57 1.80
CA ARG A 78 17.02 -6.04 0.45
C ARG A 78 16.07 -4.86 0.30
N VAL A 79 15.12 -4.70 1.24
CA VAL A 79 14.14 -3.62 1.15
C VAL A 79 14.80 -2.31 1.55
N THR A 80 14.91 -1.38 0.60
CA THR A 80 15.49 -0.07 0.86
C THR A 80 14.50 0.82 1.61
N ALA A 81 13.28 0.89 1.10
CA ALA A 81 12.23 1.70 1.68
C ALA A 81 10.89 1.29 1.08
N ALA A 82 9.82 1.71 1.71
CA ALA A 82 8.46 1.49 1.20
C ALA A 82 7.66 2.77 1.41
N VAL A 83 6.81 3.09 0.45
CA VAL A 83 5.98 4.29 0.52
C VAL A 83 4.55 3.96 0.11
N PHE A 84 3.61 4.74 0.64
CA PHE A 84 2.22 4.64 0.23
C PHE A 84 2.10 5.12 -1.22
N GLN A 85 1.37 4.36 -2.03
CA GLN A 85 1.19 4.73 -3.43
C GLN A 85 -0.23 5.23 -3.70
N ASP A 86 -1.24 4.48 -3.29
CA ASP A 86 -2.63 4.84 -3.60
C ASP A 86 -3.58 4.04 -2.73
N ARG A 87 -4.82 4.49 -2.69
CA ARG A 87 -5.91 3.69 -2.14
C ARG A 87 -6.30 2.62 -3.13
N HIS A 88 -6.86 1.55 -2.62
CA HIS A 88 -7.28 0.43 -3.44
C HIS A 88 -8.56 -0.15 -2.86
N GLN A 89 -9.36 -0.77 -3.71
CA GLN A 89 -10.60 -1.41 -3.30
C GLN A 89 -10.37 -2.41 -2.17
N ALA A 90 -9.27 -3.18 -2.24
CA ALA A 90 -8.91 -4.14 -1.21
C ALA A 90 -8.24 -3.49 0.01
N GLY A 91 -7.82 -2.23 -0.10
CA GLY A 91 -7.16 -1.50 0.97
C GLY A 91 -6.23 -0.43 0.42
N ALA A 92 -5.03 -0.81 0.06
CA ALA A 92 -4.01 0.15 -0.35
C ALA A 92 -3.04 -0.49 -1.34
N VAL A 93 -2.29 0.36 -2.03
CA VAL A 93 -1.13 -0.04 -2.83
C VAL A 93 0.06 0.68 -2.24
N ILE A 94 1.15 -0.06 -2.01
CA ILE A 94 2.41 0.52 -1.57
C ILE A 94 3.48 0.18 -2.59
N ARG A 95 4.56 0.95 -2.59
CA ARG A 95 5.66 0.69 -3.51
C ARG A 95 6.95 0.52 -2.74
N LEU A 96 7.70 -0.52 -3.08
CA LEU A 96 8.96 -0.85 -2.44
C LEU A 96 10.12 -0.54 -3.38
N GLY A 97 11.21 -0.05 -2.80
CA GLY A 97 12.49 -0.04 -3.45
C GLY A 97 13.37 -1.13 -2.87
N LEU A 98 14.20 -1.74 -3.69
CA LEU A 98 15.06 -2.84 -3.31
C LEU A 98 16.51 -2.52 -3.65
N ASP A 99 17.43 -3.14 -2.89
CA ASP A 99 18.86 -3.15 -3.21
C ASP A 99 19.45 -1.75 -3.36
N GLY A 100 19.04 -0.84 -2.49
CA GLY A 100 19.55 0.51 -2.46
C GLY A 100 18.77 1.49 -3.32
N GLU A 101 17.83 1.01 -4.11
CA GLU A 101 17.03 1.89 -4.94
C GLU A 101 15.83 2.39 -4.15
N MET A 102 15.60 3.71 -4.16
CA MET A 102 14.44 4.30 -3.50
C MET A 102 13.22 4.14 -4.37
N PRO A 103 12.04 3.89 -3.77
CA PRO A 103 10.83 3.75 -4.57
C PRO A 103 10.43 5.09 -5.19
N VAL A 104 10.06 5.03 -6.47
CA VAL A 104 9.57 6.19 -7.21
C VAL A 104 8.15 5.85 -7.63
N LEU A 105 7.21 6.72 -7.30
CA LEU A 105 5.83 6.48 -7.64
C LEU A 105 5.65 6.55 -9.15
N PRO A 106 4.83 5.64 -9.71
CA PRO A 106 4.54 5.69 -11.14
C PRO A 106 3.89 7.02 -11.48
N GLU A 107 4.26 7.56 -12.63
CA GLU A 107 3.65 8.79 -13.12
C GLU A 107 2.23 8.49 -13.53
N LEU A 108 1.30 9.25 -12.97
CA LEU A 108 -0.10 9.09 -13.36
C LEU A 108 -0.30 9.70 -14.72
N PRO A 109 -1.13 9.10 -15.56
CA PRO A 109 -1.47 9.77 -16.82
C PRO A 109 -2.09 11.13 -16.49
N PRO A 110 -1.87 12.13 -17.34
CA PRO A 110 -2.46 13.45 -17.11
C PRO A 110 -3.96 13.26 -16.98
N GLN A 111 -4.48 13.64 -15.82
CA GLN A 111 -5.90 13.57 -15.62
C GLN A 111 -6.52 14.76 -16.30
N SER A 112 -7.62 14.52 -16.98
CA SER A 112 -8.41 15.65 -17.38
C SER A 112 -8.78 16.37 -16.11
N ASP A 113 -8.59 17.66 -16.14
CA ASP A 113 -8.88 18.51 -15.02
C ASP A 113 -10.31 18.23 -14.57
N PRO A 114 -10.53 17.89 -13.32
CA PRO A 114 -11.89 17.64 -12.85
C PRO A 114 -12.81 18.83 -13.05
N GLU A 115 -12.26 20.00 -13.16
CA GLU A 115 -13.06 21.17 -13.49
C GLU A 115 -13.40 21.24 -14.94
N ASP A 116 -12.69 20.47 -15.68
CA ASP A 116 -13.07 20.36 -17.05
C ASP A 116 -14.22 19.39 -17.15
N ASP A 117 -13.82 19.36 -16.52
CA ASP A 117 -14.44 18.61 -16.74
C ASP A 117 -15.06 18.29 -16.85
N SER A 118 -15.40 18.59 -16.95
CA SER A 118 -16.03 18.26 -17.06
C SER A 118 -16.38 17.34 -17.13
N GLY A 119 -16.17 17.08 -16.60
CA GLY A 119 -16.51 16.14 -16.77
C GLY A 119 -16.19 15.19 -16.69
N PHE A 120 -15.94 15.00 -16.40
CA PHE A 120 -15.71 13.91 -16.67
C PHE A 120 -15.10 12.93 -16.47
N TYR A 121 -15.13 12.57 -16.37
CA TYR A 121 -14.80 11.62 -16.50
C TYR A 121 -14.79 10.78 -16.93
N PRO A 122 -14.70 11.09 -17.26
CA PRO A 122 -14.92 10.28 -17.84
C PRO A 122 -14.80 9.44 -17.72
N ASP A 123 -14.73 9.78 -17.86
CA ASP A 123 -15.00 9.01 -18.00
C ASP A 123 -14.88 8.45 -17.60
N TYR A 124 -14.83 9.00 -17.44
CA TYR A 124 -15.26 8.44 -17.31
C TYR A 124 -15.54 8.28 -17.04
N ILE A 125 -15.67 8.71 -16.92
CA ILE A 125 -16.43 8.51 -16.85
C ILE A 125 -16.64 8.21 -16.53
N PRO A 126 -16.84 8.67 -16.58
CA PRO A 126 -17.37 8.26 -16.46
C PRO A 126 -17.51 7.84 -16.14
N PRO A 127 -17.73 8.31 -16.22
CA PRO A 127 -18.25 7.86 -16.13
C PRO A 127 -18.43 7.51 -15.96
N ASP A 128 -18.54 8.08 -16.04
CA ASP A 128 -19.11 7.82 -16.24
C ASP A 128 -19.17 7.45 -16.14
N GLU A 129 -19.04 8.04 -16.01
CA GLU A 129 -19.37 7.80 -16.25
C GLU A 129 -19.42 7.43 -16.08
#